data_9cfa560569f8934685783aa666501c00
#
_entry.id   9cfa560569f8934685783aa666501c00
#
_cell.length_a   1.000
_cell.length_b   1.000
_cell.length_c   1.000
_cell.angle_alpha   90.00
_cell.angle_beta   90.00
_cell.angle_gamma   90.00
#
_symmetry.space_group_name_H-M   'P 1'
#
loop_
_entity.id
_entity.type
_entity.pdbx_description
1 polymer ?
#
loop_
_entity_poly.entity_id
_entity_poly.type
_entity_poly.pdbx_seq_one_letter_code
_entity_poly.pdbx_strand_id
1 'polypeptide(L)'
;VLVACGGSDDDNTTPPEPPVTTTYSGVITENTTWTSNNVYTLDGRVVVPNGVELTIEAGTVIKANAGQEANACAFIVARGGKVFANGTAGQPIIFTSAADEITNDHSSYPGFANLDPSYKGLWGGVIILGNARISADADAVQIEGIPADDTNGLYGGSDDADNSGVFKYVQIRHGGTLLGEGNEINGLTLGGVGTGTEIHHVEVVANVDDGIEFFGGSVNASHLAVHSQGDDAFDIDQSYNGTITNI
;
A
#
# COMPACT_ATOMS: atom_id res chain seq x y z
N VAL A 1 -45.66 2.68 -50.27
CA VAL A 1 -44.24 2.30 -50.21
C VAL A 1 -43.74 2.66 -48.81
N LEU A 2 -43.63 1.61 -47.98
CA LEU A 2 -43.03 1.72 -46.64
C LEU A 2 -41.55 1.36 -46.78
N VAL A 3 -40.67 2.29 -46.43
CA VAL A 3 -39.25 2.05 -46.28
C VAL A 3 -39.02 1.76 -44.81
N ALA A 4 -38.67 0.51 -44.49
CA ALA A 4 -38.17 0.11 -43.16
C ALA A 4 -36.69 0.47 -43.08
N CYS A 5 -36.29 1.39 -42.20
CA CYS A 5 -34.89 1.55 -41.74
C CYS A 5 -34.56 0.41 -40.75
N GLY A 6 -33.76 -0.54 -41.20
CA GLY A 6 -33.11 -1.48 -40.32
C GLY A 6 -31.93 -0.76 -39.64
N GLY A 7 -32.05 -0.49 -38.35
CA GLY A 7 -30.91 -0.16 -37.48
C GLY A 7 -30.21 -1.45 -37.11
N SER A 8 -28.97 -1.61 -37.53
CA SER A 8 -28.07 -2.63 -37.00
C SER A 8 -27.51 -2.10 -35.68
N ASP A 9 -28.12 -2.53 -34.56
CA ASP A 9 -27.53 -2.37 -33.25
C ASP A 9 -26.46 -3.48 -33.08
N ASP A 10 -25.25 -3.20 -33.55
CA ASP A 10 -24.07 -3.98 -33.20
C ASP A 10 -23.65 -3.57 -31.78
N ASP A 11 -24.49 -3.90 -30.79
CA ASP A 11 -24.13 -3.81 -29.38
C ASP A 11 -23.33 -5.05 -28.99
N ASN A 12 -22.08 -5.13 -29.49
CA ASN A 12 -21.12 -6.18 -29.12
C ASN A 12 -20.45 -5.82 -27.78
N THR A 13 -21.27 -5.56 -26.77
CA THR A 13 -20.76 -5.48 -25.39
C THR A 13 -20.59 -6.90 -24.87
N THR A 14 -19.37 -7.43 -24.99
CA THR A 14 -18.98 -8.63 -24.25
C THR A 14 -19.27 -8.36 -22.76
N PRO A 15 -20.04 -9.22 -22.07
CA PRO A 15 -20.24 -9.03 -20.64
C PRO A 15 -18.89 -8.93 -19.92
N PRO A 16 -18.76 -8.07 -18.91
CA PRO A 16 -17.52 -8.00 -18.13
C PRO A 16 -17.20 -9.42 -17.58
N GLU A 17 -15.93 -9.79 -17.69
CA GLU A 17 -15.48 -11.05 -17.10
C GLU A 17 -15.76 -11.04 -15.59
N PRO A 18 -16.18 -12.16 -15.03
CA PRO A 18 -16.39 -12.26 -13.59
C PRO A 18 -15.08 -11.97 -12.84
N PRO A 19 -15.14 -11.29 -11.69
CA PRO A 19 -13.95 -10.95 -10.91
C PRO A 19 -13.17 -12.21 -10.53
N VAL A 20 -11.86 -12.17 -10.72
CA VAL A 20 -10.94 -13.24 -10.37
C VAL A 20 -10.21 -12.87 -9.09
N THR A 21 -10.11 -13.79 -8.15
CA THR A 21 -9.22 -13.64 -7.00
C THR A 21 -7.84 -14.18 -7.35
N THR A 22 -6.82 -13.33 -7.25
CA THR A 22 -5.43 -13.73 -7.52
C THR A 22 -4.61 -13.59 -6.24
N THR A 23 -3.92 -14.66 -5.86
CA THR A 23 -3.04 -14.65 -4.68
C THR A 23 -1.59 -14.38 -5.10
N TYR A 24 -0.96 -13.44 -4.41
CA TYR A 24 0.46 -13.13 -4.53
C TYR A 24 1.20 -13.50 -3.26
N SER A 25 2.41 -14.05 -3.43
CA SER A 25 3.35 -14.31 -2.33
C SER A 25 4.79 -14.13 -2.80
N GLY A 26 5.67 -13.69 -1.92
CA GLY A 26 7.09 -13.48 -2.24
C GLY A 26 7.32 -12.32 -3.20
N VAL A 27 8.33 -12.44 -4.07
CA VAL A 27 8.81 -11.35 -4.92
C VAL A 27 8.08 -11.33 -6.25
N ILE A 28 7.57 -10.15 -6.65
CA ILE A 28 7.02 -9.91 -7.99
C ILE A 28 8.19 -9.86 -8.99
N THR A 29 8.18 -10.69 -10.01
CA THR A 29 9.35 -10.90 -10.88
C THR A 29 9.36 -10.05 -12.14
N GLU A 30 8.25 -9.39 -12.48
CA GLU A 30 8.10 -8.57 -13.69
C GLU A 30 7.11 -7.43 -13.47
N ASN A 31 7.15 -6.42 -14.32
CA ASN A 31 6.19 -5.33 -14.29
C ASN A 31 4.77 -5.88 -14.40
N THR A 32 3.92 -5.50 -13.45
CA THR A 32 2.61 -6.11 -13.26
C THR A 32 1.55 -5.03 -13.08
N THR A 33 0.32 -5.31 -13.53
CA THR A 33 -0.84 -4.45 -13.27
C THR A 33 -1.90 -5.22 -12.49
N TRP A 34 -2.32 -4.64 -11.37
CA TRP A 34 -3.49 -5.08 -10.61
C TRP A 34 -4.70 -4.25 -11.03
N THR A 35 -5.70 -4.92 -11.57
CA THR A 35 -6.89 -4.29 -12.17
C THR A 35 -8.04 -4.22 -11.19
N SER A 36 -8.89 -3.20 -11.32
CA SER A 36 -9.96 -2.89 -10.38
C SER A 36 -11.12 -3.92 -10.38
N ASN A 37 -11.24 -4.73 -11.42
CA ASN A 37 -12.26 -5.78 -11.50
C ASN A 37 -11.86 -7.08 -10.76
N ASN A 38 -10.64 -7.18 -10.24
CA ASN A 38 -10.13 -8.33 -9.51
C ASN A 38 -9.89 -8.00 -8.05
N VAL A 39 -9.93 -9.02 -7.20
CA VAL A 39 -9.50 -8.95 -5.79
C VAL A 39 -8.16 -9.65 -5.68
N TYR A 40 -7.20 -8.98 -5.06
CA TYR A 40 -5.85 -9.51 -4.85
C TYR A 40 -5.67 -9.94 -3.41
N THR A 41 -5.13 -11.13 -3.19
CA THR A 41 -4.82 -11.64 -1.86
C THR A 41 -3.31 -11.69 -1.66
N LEU A 42 -2.82 -11.07 -0.61
CA LEU A 42 -1.44 -11.19 -0.18
C LEU A 42 -1.31 -12.37 0.79
N ASP A 43 -0.32 -13.24 0.54
CA ASP A 43 0.00 -14.38 1.39
C ASP A 43 1.47 -14.32 1.82
N GLY A 44 1.69 -13.88 3.05
CA GLY A 44 3.02 -13.50 3.54
C GLY A 44 3.50 -12.15 2.97
N ARG A 45 4.81 -11.97 2.90
CA ARG A 45 5.41 -10.73 2.36
C ARG A 45 5.36 -10.74 0.83
N VAL A 46 4.73 -9.71 0.25
CA VAL A 46 4.69 -9.48 -1.19
C VAL A 46 5.55 -8.27 -1.51
N VAL A 47 6.58 -8.49 -2.33
CA VAL A 47 7.65 -7.52 -2.57
C VAL A 47 7.66 -7.07 -4.03
N VAL A 48 7.66 -5.74 -4.24
CA VAL A 48 8.03 -5.10 -5.52
C VAL A 48 9.52 -4.80 -5.44
N PRO A 49 10.40 -5.61 -6.06
CA PRO A 49 11.84 -5.47 -5.90
C PRO A 49 12.42 -4.38 -6.80
N ASN A 50 13.72 -4.10 -6.61
CA ASN A 50 14.46 -3.18 -7.47
C ASN A 50 14.27 -3.49 -8.97
N GLY A 51 13.95 -2.46 -9.75
CA GLY A 51 13.75 -2.53 -11.21
C GLY A 51 12.40 -3.06 -11.66
N VAL A 52 11.48 -3.38 -10.73
CA VAL A 52 10.10 -3.79 -11.05
C VAL A 52 9.12 -2.67 -10.72
N GLU A 53 8.12 -2.52 -11.57
CA GLU A 53 7.02 -1.56 -11.41
C GLU A 53 5.68 -2.31 -11.26
N LEU A 54 4.95 -1.99 -10.18
CA LEU A 54 3.59 -2.45 -9.98
C LEU A 54 2.61 -1.29 -10.18
N THR A 55 1.69 -1.45 -11.13
CA THR A 55 0.56 -0.52 -11.29
C THR A 55 -0.67 -1.09 -10.60
N ILE A 56 -1.35 -0.27 -9.79
CA ILE A 56 -2.60 -0.62 -9.13
C ILE A 56 -3.67 0.38 -9.61
N GLU A 57 -4.68 -0.13 -10.29
CA GLU A 57 -5.78 0.70 -10.80
C GLU A 57 -6.66 1.25 -9.67
N ALA A 58 -7.27 2.41 -9.91
CA ALA A 58 -8.24 3.00 -8.98
C ALA A 58 -9.38 2.02 -8.68
N GLY A 59 -9.73 1.90 -7.40
CA GLY A 59 -10.79 1.02 -6.93
C GLY A 59 -10.38 -0.43 -6.68
N THR A 60 -9.11 -0.78 -6.88
CA THR A 60 -8.61 -2.13 -6.56
C THR A 60 -8.69 -2.41 -5.06
N VAL A 61 -9.15 -3.60 -4.69
CA VAL A 61 -9.14 -4.11 -3.32
C VAL A 61 -8.06 -5.17 -3.16
N ILE A 62 -7.18 -4.97 -2.20
CA ILE A 62 -6.08 -5.86 -1.84
C ILE A 62 -6.33 -6.38 -0.41
N LYS A 63 -6.45 -7.68 -0.27
CA LYS A 63 -6.71 -8.36 0.99
C LYS A 63 -5.49 -9.14 1.46
N ALA A 64 -5.08 -8.92 2.69
CA ALA A 64 -3.94 -9.61 3.27
C ALA A 64 -4.38 -10.74 4.20
N ASN A 65 -3.79 -11.91 4.05
CA ASN A 65 -3.98 -13.03 4.96
C ASN A 65 -3.42 -12.68 6.35
N ALA A 66 -4.01 -13.30 7.36
CA ALA A 66 -3.47 -13.18 8.71
C ALA A 66 -2.09 -13.88 8.80
N GLY A 67 -1.20 -13.30 9.59
CA GLY A 67 0.13 -13.85 9.87
C GLY A 67 0.81 -13.04 10.94
N GLN A 68 1.73 -13.67 11.67
CA GLN A 68 2.52 -13.04 12.73
C GLN A 68 3.97 -13.47 12.62
N GLU A 69 4.90 -12.72 13.21
CA GLU A 69 6.33 -13.00 13.22
C GLU A 69 6.88 -13.22 11.80
N ALA A 70 7.61 -14.28 11.56
CA ALA A 70 8.18 -14.61 10.25
C ALA A 70 7.12 -14.79 9.14
N ASN A 71 5.87 -15.08 9.52
CA ASN A 71 4.73 -15.26 8.63
C ASN A 71 3.86 -13.99 8.51
N ALA A 72 4.29 -12.87 9.05
CA ALA A 72 3.57 -11.60 8.91
C ALA A 72 3.35 -11.26 7.44
N CYS A 73 2.12 -10.93 7.11
CA CYS A 73 1.74 -10.53 5.76
C CYS A 73 1.95 -9.02 5.62
N ALA A 74 2.74 -8.59 4.64
CA ALA A 74 2.99 -7.18 4.36
C ALA A 74 3.17 -6.94 2.86
N PHE A 75 2.84 -5.72 2.42
CA PHE A 75 3.15 -5.24 1.08
C PHE A 75 4.39 -4.34 1.13
N ILE A 76 5.43 -4.69 0.38
CA ILE A 76 6.74 -4.04 0.44
C ILE A 76 7.14 -3.54 -0.94
N VAL A 77 7.45 -2.25 -1.05
CA VAL A 77 8.17 -1.67 -2.18
C VAL A 77 9.62 -1.50 -1.74
N ALA A 78 10.49 -2.39 -2.19
CA ALA A 78 11.91 -2.36 -1.87
C ALA A 78 12.62 -1.21 -2.58
N ARG A 79 13.81 -0.81 -2.11
CA ARG A 79 14.61 0.24 -2.76
C ARG A 79 14.78 -0.02 -4.26
N GLY A 80 14.44 1.00 -5.08
CA GLY A 80 14.50 0.93 -6.53
C GLY A 80 13.34 0.17 -7.19
N GLY A 81 12.43 -0.42 -6.42
CA GLY A 81 11.11 -0.83 -6.88
C GLY A 81 10.16 0.36 -6.96
N LYS A 82 9.08 0.25 -7.72
CA LYS A 82 8.08 1.31 -7.82
C LYS A 82 6.66 0.79 -7.74
N VAL A 83 5.80 1.54 -7.05
CA VAL A 83 4.36 1.33 -7.06
C VAL A 83 3.66 2.55 -7.66
N PHE A 84 2.74 2.32 -8.57
CA PHE A 84 1.85 3.34 -9.14
C PHE A 84 0.41 3.05 -8.68
N ALA A 85 0.12 3.37 -7.42
CA ALA A 85 -1.20 3.25 -6.82
C ALA A 85 -1.96 4.56 -7.04
N ASN A 86 -2.63 4.65 -8.20
CA ASN A 86 -3.34 5.85 -8.64
C ASN A 86 -4.84 5.75 -8.34
N GLY A 87 -5.23 5.73 -7.08
CA GLY A 87 -6.62 5.83 -6.66
C GLY A 87 -7.25 7.19 -6.99
N THR A 88 -8.55 7.28 -6.81
CA THR A 88 -9.33 8.53 -6.91
C THR A 88 -10.27 8.67 -5.73
N ALA A 89 -10.81 9.88 -5.49
CA ALA A 89 -11.75 10.12 -4.39
C ALA A 89 -13.01 9.24 -4.49
N GLY A 90 -13.47 8.92 -5.69
CA GLY A 90 -14.64 8.05 -5.92
C GLY A 90 -14.29 6.56 -6.00
N GLN A 91 -13.03 6.23 -6.20
CA GLN A 91 -12.52 4.86 -6.36
C GLN A 91 -11.14 4.74 -5.68
N PRO A 92 -11.05 4.80 -4.35
CA PRO A 92 -9.79 4.60 -3.66
C PRO A 92 -9.29 3.17 -3.83
N ILE A 93 -7.99 3.00 -3.68
CA ILE A 93 -7.36 1.69 -3.56
C ILE A 93 -7.42 1.30 -2.08
N ILE A 94 -7.77 0.05 -1.78
CA ILE A 94 -7.97 -0.38 -0.40
C ILE A 94 -7.09 -1.58 -0.10
N PHE A 95 -6.18 -1.42 0.87
CA PHE A 95 -5.46 -2.51 1.50
C PHE A 95 -6.15 -2.84 2.83
N THR A 96 -6.56 -4.09 3.02
CA THR A 96 -7.26 -4.52 4.22
C THR A 96 -6.99 -5.99 4.55
N SER A 97 -7.51 -6.46 5.67
CA SER A 97 -7.45 -7.88 6.05
C SER A 97 -8.36 -8.75 5.17
N ALA A 98 -7.98 -10.01 4.97
CA ALA A 98 -8.86 -11.01 4.35
C ALA A 98 -10.17 -11.27 5.15
N ALA A 99 -10.19 -10.88 6.43
CA ALA A 99 -11.40 -10.93 7.25
C ALA A 99 -12.40 -9.80 6.98
N ASP A 100 -12.00 -8.75 6.25
CA ASP A 100 -12.88 -7.65 5.85
C ASP A 100 -13.71 -8.07 4.63
N GLU A 101 -15.03 -7.86 4.68
CA GLU A 101 -15.96 -8.24 3.59
C GLU A 101 -15.99 -7.20 2.45
N ILE A 102 -15.24 -6.11 2.57
CA ILE A 102 -15.16 -5.09 1.53
C ILE A 102 -14.82 -5.73 0.17
N THR A 103 -15.50 -5.30 -0.87
CA THR A 103 -15.31 -5.81 -2.23
C THR A 103 -15.02 -4.67 -3.20
N ASN A 104 -14.64 -5.00 -4.43
CA ASN A 104 -14.48 -4.06 -5.53
C ASN A 104 -15.80 -3.69 -6.22
N ASP A 105 -16.95 -3.98 -5.61
CA ASP A 105 -18.24 -3.46 -6.08
C ASP A 105 -18.37 -1.98 -5.74
N HIS A 106 -17.98 -1.15 -6.69
CA HIS A 106 -17.99 0.31 -6.54
C HIS A 106 -19.41 0.92 -6.55
N SER A 107 -20.45 0.13 -6.80
CA SER A 107 -21.84 0.62 -6.77
C SER A 107 -22.30 0.98 -5.34
N SER A 108 -21.64 0.42 -4.35
CA SER A 108 -21.92 0.63 -2.92
C SER A 108 -20.78 1.34 -2.18
N TYR A 109 -19.89 2.04 -2.89
CA TYR A 109 -18.81 2.79 -2.23
C TYR A 109 -19.34 4.02 -1.47
N PRO A 110 -18.79 4.32 -0.27
CA PRO A 110 -17.70 3.58 0.37
C PRO A 110 -18.18 2.21 0.80
N GLY A 111 -17.56 1.17 0.19
CA GLY A 111 -17.86 -0.22 0.47
C GLY A 111 -17.93 -0.46 1.97
N PHE A 112 -18.95 -1.16 2.43
CA PHE A 112 -19.14 -1.39 3.85
C PHE A 112 -18.02 -2.29 4.36
N ALA A 113 -17.05 -1.67 5.04
CA ALA A 113 -16.16 -2.40 5.90
C ALA A 113 -17.02 -3.06 6.99
N ASN A 114 -16.91 -4.37 7.13
CA ASN A 114 -17.62 -5.08 8.18
C ASN A 114 -16.84 -5.12 9.50
N LEU A 115 -15.57 -4.75 9.46
CA LEU A 115 -14.71 -4.75 10.64
C LEU A 115 -14.79 -3.41 11.37
N ASP A 116 -15.10 -3.48 12.66
CA ASP A 116 -15.02 -2.33 13.56
C ASP A 116 -13.56 -1.90 13.72
N PRO A 117 -13.25 -0.58 13.83
CA PRO A 117 -11.89 -0.09 14.06
C PRO A 117 -11.18 -0.59 15.31
N SER A 118 -11.86 -1.30 16.21
CA SER A 118 -11.21 -2.01 17.32
C SER A 118 -10.42 -3.25 16.88
N TYR A 119 -10.70 -3.81 15.70
CA TYR A 119 -9.95 -4.92 15.14
C TYR A 119 -8.68 -4.39 14.47
N LYS A 120 -7.53 -4.68 15.08
CA LYS A 120 -6.18 -4.28 14.66
C LYS A 120 -5.27 -5.50 14.59
N GLY A 121 -4.10 -5.38 13.95
CA GLY A 121 -3.10 -6.45 13.94
C GLY A 121 -3.50 -7.69 13.13
N LEU A 122 -4.42 -7.54 12.19
CA LEU A 122 -4.90 -8.68 11.39
C LEU A 122 -3.94 -9.01 10.24
N TRP A 123 -3.06 -8.10 9.88
CA TRP A 123 -1.97 -8.24 8.91
C TRP A 123 -0.91 -7.17 9.23
N GLY A 124 0.21 -7.11 8.50
CA GLY A 124 1.23 -6.11 8.72
C GLY A 124 0.78 -4.71 8.31
N GLY A 125 1.20 -4.29 7.17
CA GLY A 125 0.97 -2.94 6.64
C GLY A 125 1.63 -2.78 5.28
N VAL A 126 1.78 -1.51 4.87
CA VAL A 126 2.45 -1.12 3.63
C VAL A 126 3.79 -0.48 3.97
N ILE A 127 4.86 -0.96 3.35
CA ILE A 127 6.22 -0.47 3.54
C ILE A 127 6.76 0.00 2.19
N ILE A 128 7.21 1.27 2.10
CA ILE A 128 7.84 1.84 0.90
C ILE A 128 9.24 2.30 1.28
N LEU A 129 10.25 1.75 0.59
CA LEU A 129 11.66 1.96 0.89
C LEU A 129 12.36 2.63 -0.29
N GLY A 130 13.10 3.69 0.00
CA GLY A 130 13.81 4.49 -0.98
C GLY A 130 15.31 4.64 -0.68
N ASN A 131 16.00 5.37 -1.54
CA ASN A 131 17.44 5.62 -1.51
C ASN A 131 17.83 7.03 -1.02
N ALA A 132 16.88 7.79 -0.45
CA ALA A 132 17.18 9.10 0.11
C ALA A 132 17.96 9.00 1.44
N ARG A 133 18.57 10.10 1.85
CA ARG A 133 19.40 10.15 3.05
C ARG A 133 18.60 9.90 4.33
N ILE A 134 19.26 9.24 5.25
CA ILE A 134 18.80 8.97 6.62
C ILE A 134 19.91 9.36 7.60
N SER A 135 19.63 9.50 8.88
CA SER A 135 20.64 9.85 9.89
C SER A 135 21.32 8.64 10.56
N ALA A 136 21.05 7.44 10.11
CA ALA A 136 21.76 6.27 10.63
C ALA A 136 23.26 6.31 10.35
N ASP A 137 24.06 5.63 11.19
CA ASP A 137 25.52 5.53 11.05
C ASP A 137 25.99 4.70 9.84
N ALA A 138 25.08 4.30 8.96
CA ALA A 138 25.35 3.55 7.74
C ALA A 138 24.54 4.12 6.57
N ASP A 139 25.05 3.95 5.34
CA ASP A 139 24.38 4.41 4.12
C ASP A 139 23.01 3.76 3.91
N ALA A 140 22.81 2.55 4.46
CA ALA A 140 21.56 1.83 4.44
C ALA A 140 21.42 0.97 5.69
N VAL A 141 20.21 0.89 6.21
CA VAL A 141 19.87 0.08 7.38
C VAL A 141 18.63 -0.77 7.11
N GLN A 142 18.40 -1.74 7.96
CA GLN A 142 17.21 -2.59 7.89
C GLN A 142 16.03 -1.87 8.51
N ILE A 143 14.89 -1.88 7.79
CA ILE A 143 13.63 -1.38 8.34
C ILE A 143 13.13 -2.36 9.41
N GLU A 144 12.48 -1.84 10.41
CA GLU A 144 11.75 -2.68 11.37
C GLU A 144 10.68 -3.52 10.66
N GLY A 145 10.25 -4.58 11.29
CA GLY A 145 9.22 -5.41 10.72
C GLY A 145 9.67 -6.37 9.63
N ILE A 146 10.90 -6.26 9.14
CA ILE A 146 11.44 -7.16 8.12
C ILE A 146 12.70 -7.85 8.68
N PRO A 147 12.82 -9.19 8.54
CA PRO A 147 14.00 -9.92 9.03
C PRO A 147 15.32 -9.32 8.53
N ALA A 148 16.31 -9.30 9.40
CA ALA A 148 17.61 -8.65 9.12
C ALA A 148 18.40 -9.27 7.95
N ASP A 149 18.09 -10.48 7.56
CA ASP A 149 18.68 -11.19 6.43
C ASP A 149 17.91 -11.00 5.11
N ASP A 150 16.73 -10.38 5.15
CA ASP A 150 15.96 -10.03 3.94
C ASP A 150 16.39 -8.67 3.40
N THR A 151 17.21 -8.68 2.35
CA THR A 151 17.73 -7.45 1.72
C THR A 151 16.66 -6.55 1.11
N ASN A 152 15.42 -7.03 0.93
CA ASN A 152 14.31 -6.19 0.50
C ASN A 152 13.81 -5.22 1.58
N GLY A 153 14.25 -5.40 2.82
CA GLY A 153 13.98 -4.49 3.92
C GLY A 153 15.01 -3.37 4.10
N LEU A 154 16.03 -3.28 3.24
CA LEU A 154 17.03 -2.21 3.32
C LEU A 154 16.46 -0.88 2.83
N TYR A 155 16.73 0.22 3.56
CA TYR A 155 16.37 1.58 3.16
C TYR A 155 17.50 2.56 3.43
N GLY A 156 17.43 3.75 2.81
CA GLY A 156 18.45 4.79 2.90
C GLY A 156 19.45 4.74 1.76
N GLY A 157 20.23 5.80 1.65
CA GLY A 157 21.21 6.00 0.58
C GLY A 157 21.64 7.45 0.49
N SER A 158 21.83 7.98 -0.71
CA SER A 158 22.31 9.35 -0.97
C SER A 158 21.50 10.11 -2.03
N ASP A 159 20.41 9.55 -2.52
CA ASP A 159 19.58 10.15 -3.57
C ASP A 159 18.29 10.74 -2.97
N ASP A 160 18.34 12.00 -2.56
CA ASP A 160 17.15 12.69 -2.04
C ASP A 160 16.04 12.92 -3.09
N ALA A 161 16.34 12.71 -4.37
CA ALA A 161 15.36 12.75 -5.45
C ALA A 161 14.82 11.36 -5.83
N ASP A 162 15.14 10.34 -5.02
CA ASP A 162 14.64 8.98 -5.20
C ASP A 162 13.13 8.95 -5.48
N ASN A 163 12.73 8.00 -6.34
CA ASN A 163 11.37 7.88 -6.82
C ASN A 163 10.86 6.44 -6.69
N SER A 164 10.06 6.20 -5.69
CA SER A 164 9.35 4.93 -5.45
C SER A 164 7.96 4.88 -6.11
N GLY A 165 7.60 5.86 -6.93
CA GLY A 165 6.36 5.91 -7.72
C GLY A 165 5.30 6.88 -7.17
N VAL A 166 4.06 6.46 -7.20
CA VAL A 166 2.87 7.24 -6.80
C VAL A 166 2.02 6.43 -5.84
N PHE A 167 1.61 7.01 -4.74
CA PHE A 167 0.75 6.39 -3.74
C PHE A 167 -0.32 7.39 -3.28
N LYS A 168 -1.50 7.35 -3.91
CA LYS A 168 -2.55 8.33 -3.67
C LYS A 168 -3.96 7.76 -3.68
N TYR A 169 -4.82 8.37 -2.87
CA TYR A 169 -6.18 7.90 -2.60
C TYR A 169 -6.17 6.43 -2.23
N VAL A 170 -5.39 6.12 -1.20
CA VAL A 170 -5.20 4.77 -0.68
C VAL A 170 -5.70 4.70 0.75
N GLN A 171 -6.42 3.64 1.08
CA GLN A 171 -6.78 3.30 2.45
C GLN A 171 -6.01 2.06 2.89
N ILE A 172 -5.46 2.08 4.11
CA ILE A 172 -4.78 0.97 4.76
C ILE A 172 -5.51 0.68 6.06
N ARG A 173 -5.99 -0.55 6.23
CA ARG A 173 -6.95 -0.87 7.28
C ARG A 173 -6.56 -2.12 8.06
N HIS A 174 -6.73 -2.08 9.39
CA HIS A 174 -6.60 -3.23 10.30
C HIS A 174 -5.19 -3.86 10.34
N GLY A 175 -4.16 -3.04 10.11
CA GLY A 175 -2.75 -3.45 10.12
C GLY A 175 -2.11 -3.49 11.51
N GLY A 176 -0.78 -3.62 11.54
CA GLY A 176 0.01 -3.52 12.74
C GLY A 176 0.31 -4.87 13.39
N THR A 177 0.50 -5.94 12.61
CA THR A 177 0.81 -7.25 13.23
C THR A 177 2.18 -7.23 13.90
N LEU A 178 2.26 -7.90 15.04
CA LEU A 178 3.49 -8.11 15.80
C LEU A 178 4.46 -9.03 15.05
N LEU A 179 5.72 -8.62 14.98
CA LEU A 179 6.82 -9.39 14.43
C LEU A 179 7.78 -9.90 15.50
N GLY A 180 7.65 -9.39 16.72
CA GLY A 180 8.43 -9.71 17.90
C GLY A 180 8.11 -8.72 19.02
N GLU A 181 8.71 -8.88 20.20
CA GLU A 181 8.49 -7.96 21.32
C GLU A 181 9.06 -6.55 20.96
N GLY A 182 8.17 -5.55 20.86
CA GLY A 182 8.54 -4.18 20.50
C GLY A 182 8.97 -4.02 19.03
N ASN A 183 8.42 -4.82 18.14
CA ASN A 183 8.71 -4.75 16.71
C ASN A 183 7.42 -5.06 15.93
N GLU A 184 6.66 -4.04 15.68
CA GLU A 184 5.40 -4.02 14.95
C GLU A 184 5.60 -3.44 13.55
N ILE A 185 4.60 -3.58 12.68
CA ILE A 185 4.56 -2.89 11.39
C ILE A 185 3.58 -1.72 11.49
N ASN A 186 4.01 -0.54 11.08
CA ASN A 186 3.14 0.63 10.99
C ASN A 186 2.09 0.46 9.87
N GLY A 187 1.04 1.26 9.90
CA GLY A 187 0.05 1.25 8.81
C GLY A 187 0.70 1.54 7.47
N LEU A 188 1.42 2.66 7.38
CA LEU A 188 2.31 3.02 6.27
C LEU A 188 3.69 3.38 6.81
N THR A 189 4.69 2.62 6.41
CA THR A 189 6.10 2.89 6.71
C THR A 189 6.79 3.49 5.49
N LEU A 190 7.47 4.64 5.65
CA LEU A 190 8.21 5.35 4.61
C LEU A 190 9.67 5.45 5.00
N GLY A 191 10.52 4.50 4.56
CA GLY A 191 11.94 4.46 4.88
C GLY A 191 12.81 5.06 3.77
N GLY A 192 13.49 6.20 4.03
CA GLY A 192 14.41 6.81 3.07
C GLY A 192 13.78 7.18 1.72
N VAL A 193 12.49 7.52 1.69
CA VAL A 193 11.77 7.86 0.46
C VAL A 193 12.12 9.27 0.03
N GLY A 194 12.37 9.47 -1.27
CA GLY A 194 12.84 10.74 -1.83
C GLY A 194 11.75 11.62 -2.43
N THR A 195 12.12 12.87 -2.77
CA THR A 195 11.20 13.91 -3.31
C THR A 195 10.59 13.56 -4.66
N GLY A 196 11.11 12.58 -5.38
CA GLY A 196 10.55 12.09 -6.64
C GLY A 196 9.28 11.25 -6.48
N THR A 197 8.97 10.82 -5.25
CA THR A 197 7.79 10.02 -4.94
C THR A 197 6.59 10.92 -4.63
N GLU A 198 5.42 10.60 -5.19
CA GLU A 198 4.16 11.32 -4.95
C GLU A 198 3.33 10.58 -3.89
N ILE A 199 3.06 11.23 -2.73
CA ILE A 199 2.23 10.66 -1.65
C ILE A 199 1.19 11.68 -1.19
N HIS A 200 -0.09 11.37 -1.39
CA HIS A 200 -1.18 12.19 -0.87
C HIS A 200 -2.51 11.45 -0.80
N HIS A 201 -3.44 11.98 0.00
CA HIS A 201 -4.76 11.39 0.22
C HIS A 201 -4.65 9.92 0.65
N VAL A 202 -3.88 9.68 1.71
CA VAL A 202 -3.72 8.36 2.32
C VAL A 202 -4.45 8.36 3.66
N GLU A 203 -5.24 7.33 3.88
CA GLU A 203 -5.95 7.10 5.13
C GLU A 203 -5.48 5.79 5.76
N VAL A 204 -5.11 5.84 7.05
CA VAL A 204 -4.81 4.65 7.85
C VAL A 204 -5.88 4.49 8.92
N VAL A 205 -6.44 3.30 9.01
CA VAL A 205 -7.53 2.96 9.93
C VAL A 205 -7.18 1.72 10.74
N ALA A 206 -7.17 1.86 12.06
CA ALA A 206 -7.06 0.72 12.98
C ALA A 206 -5.73 -0.06 12.84
N ASN A 207 -4.61 0.60 13.05
CA ASN A 207 -3.29 -0.02 13.18
C ASN A 207 -2.97 -0.34 14.66
N VAL A 208 -2.14 -1.35 14.95
CA VAL A 208 -1.70 -1.67 16.32
C VAL A 208 -0.70 -0.64 16.79
N ASP A 209 0.26 -0.35 15.97
CA ASP A 209 1.33 0.61 16.15
C ASP A 209 0.98 1.93 15.48
N ASP A 210 1.95 2.67 14.98
CA ASP A 210 1.73 3.98 14.36
C ASP A 210 0.86 3.91 13.10
N GLY A 211 0.23 5.03 12.82
CA GLY A 211 -0.51 5.20 11.58
C GLY A 211 0.42 5.31 10.38
N ILE A 212 1.24 6.35 10.37
CA ILE A 212 2.23 6.62 9.31
C ILE A 212 3.55 7.02 9.95
N GLU A 213 4.62 6.30 9.65
CA GLU A 213 5.95 6.60 10.15
C GLU A 213 6.94 6.89 9.02
N PHE A 214 7.79 7.91 9.26
CA PHE A 214 8.80 8.42 8.34
C PHE A 214 10.20 8.16 8.90
N PHE A 215 10.89 7.15 8.40
CA PHE A 215 12.28 6.85 8.72
C PHE A 215 13.22 7.61 7.78
N GLY A 216 13.48 8.87 8.07
CA GLY A 216 14.33 9.72 7.23
C GLY A 216 13.74 9.99 5.85
N GLY A 217 14.62 10.33 4.90
CA GLY A 217 14.21 10.69 3.55
C GLY A 217 13.70 12.12 3.43
N SER A 218 13.17 12.45 2.26
CA SER A 218 12.81 13.82 1.85
C SER A 218 11.46 13.91 1.12
N VAL A 219 10.68 12.83 1.10
CA VAL A 219 9.38 12.80 0.42
C VAL A 219 8.44 13.88 0.97
N ASN A 220 7.68 14.53 0.08
CA ASN A 220 6.61 15.42 0.50
C ASN A 220 5.29 14.65 0.50
N ALA A 221 4.52 14.79 1.59
CA ALA A 221 3.23 14.13 1.74
C ALA A 221 2.13 15.12 2.13
N SER A 222 0.89 14.85 1.70
CA SER A 222 -0.22 15.75 2.02
C SER A 222 -1.57 15.04 2.08
N HIS A 223 -2.55 15.65 2.77
CA HIS A 223 -3.90 15.11 2.93
C HIS A 223 -3.85 13.69 3.50
N LEU A 224 -3.25 13.57 4.65
CA LEU A 224 -3.12 12.31 5.38
C LEU A 224 -4.16 12.27 6.49
N ALA A 225 -4.78 11.13 6.69
CA ALA A 225 -5.72 10.90 7.78
C ALA A 225 -5.37 9.60 8.50
N VAL A 226 -5.32 9.65 9.82
CA VAL A 226 -5.07 8.48 10.66
C VAL A 226 -6.10 8.46 11.77
N HIS A 227 -6.69 7.30 12.01
CA HIS A 227 -7.58 7.14 13.15
C HIS A 227 -7.60 5.70 13.68
N SER A 228 -7.87 5.59 14.98
CA SER A 228 -7.94 4.29 15.68
C SER A 228 -6.63 3.49 15.66
N GLN A 229 -5.48 4.15 15.56
CA GLN A 229 -4.16 3.54 15.75
C GLN A 229 -3.91 3.23 17.24
N GLY A 230 -2.86 2.45 17.51
CA GLY A 230 -2.50 2.03 18.87
C GLY A 230 -1.51 2.94 19.55
N ASP A 231 -0.62 3.56 18.80
CA ASP A 231 0.38 4.49 19.28
C ASP A 231 0.25 5.84 18.56
N ASP A 232 1.25 6.34 17.85
CA ASP A 232 1.22 7.66 17.26
C ASP A 232 0.44 7.70 15.91
N ALA A 233 -0.22 8.82 15.62
CA ALA A 233 -0.84 9.00 14.31
C ALA A 233 0.21 9.22 13.22
N PHE A 234 1.25 9.98 13.55
CA PHE A 234 2.40 10.28 12.70
C PHE A 234 3.66 10.26 13.55
N ASP A 235 4.61 9.40 13.21
CA ASP A 235 5.95 9.43 13.79
C ASP A 235 7.01 9.83 12.76
N ILE A 236 8.04 10.52 13.25
CA ILE A 236 9.11 11.08 12.43
C ILE A 236 10.46 10.76 13.06
N ASP A 237 11.21 9.90 12.41
CA ASP A 237 12.54 9.47 12.86
C ASP A 237 13.61 9.68 11.78
N GLN A 238 14.85 9.26 12.05
CA GLN A 238 15.98 9.23 11.12
C GLN A 238 16.24 10.54 10.36
N SER A 239 15.95 11.69 11.02
CA SER A 239 16.15 13.04 10.43
C SER A 239 15.38 13.26 9.11
N TYR A 240 14.14 12.79 9.04
CA TYR A 240 13.26 13.15 7.94
C TYR A 240 13.24 14.65 7.67
N ASN A 241 13.34 15.07 6.41
CA ASN A 241 13.46 16.48 6.03
C ASN A 241 12.48 16.92 4.92
N GLY A 242 11.46 16.11 4.64
CA GLY A 242 10.37 16.48 3.73
C GLY A 242 9.35 17.43 4.36
N THR A 243 8.23 17.60 3.68
CA THR A 243 7.13 18.46 4.15
C THR A 243 5.83 17.66 4.21
N ILE A 244 5.16 17.73 5.36
CA ILE A 244 3.83 17.12 5.56
C ILE A 244 2.81 18.26 5.72
N THR A 245 1.70 18.19 4.96
CA THR A 245 0.64 19.21 5.02
C THR A 245 -0.75 18.59 5.01
N ASN A 246 -1.70 19.28 5.61
CA ASN A 246 -3.11 18.84 5.67
C ASN A 246 -3.26 17.43 6.30
N ILE A 247 -2.90 17.33 7.57
CA ILE A 247 -3.04 16.14 8.41
C ILE A 247 -4.16 16.32 9.43
#